data_4b3be864c45fc4035fe8618680a06071
#
_entry.id   4b3be864c45fc4035fe8618680a06071
#
_cell.length_a   1.000
_cell.length_b   1.000
_cell.length_c   1.000
_cell.angle_alpha   90.00
_cell.angle_beta   90.00
_cell.angle_gamma   90.00
#
_symmetry.space_group_name_H-M   'P 1'
#
loop_
_entity.id
_entity.type
_entity.pdbx_description
1 polymer ?
#
loop_
_entity_poly.entity_id
_entity_poly.type
_entity_poly.pdbx_seq_one_letter_code
_entity_poly.pdbx_strand_id
1 'polypeptide(L)'
;VASDSPWTGLASLQVARVSQASCRQRAGRAARTQPGRVVRLYPEQDYLRRPAQDAPDIVRRELSETLLALRAMGLGGFDDLEWLDAPPDGAAAAAGELLVRLGAIGDGGDLNATGRELARYPLHPRLARLVVEARRRGALDGGCRIAAVLSAGERLPSGSHPTGESDLLLLAESEWQPSTRRVYQQVRQSARGGGGRHADDGALLISVLTAFPDRVARRRQGDELLLAAGGSAVLARESVVRSDDFLVAVDIEERRERGLP
;
A
#
# COMPACT_ATOMS: atom_id res chain seq x y z
N VAL A 1 5.08 1.10 -14.66
CA VAL A 1 4.14 2.06 -14.11
C VAL A 1 3.42 1.37 -12.96
N ALA A 2 3.45 1.98 -11.78
CA ALA A 2 2.65 1.53 -10.66
C ALA A 2 1.22 2.03 -10.82
N SER A 3 0.26 1.15 -10.62
CA SER A 3 -1.18 1.47 -10.57
C SER A 3 -1.82 0.61 -9.50
N ASP A 4 -2.90 1.10 -8.93
CA ASP A 4 -3.66 0.34 -7.96
C ASP A 4 -4.99 -0.07 -8.61
N SER A 5 -5.46 -1.28 -8.30
CA SER A 5 -6.79 -1.71 -8.75
C SER A 5 -7.84 -0.85 -8.07
N PRO A 6 -8.72 -0.16 -8.81
CA PRO A 6 -9.75 0.70 -8.21
C PRO A 6 -10.77 -0.08 -7.37
N TRP A 7 -10.90 -1.39 -7.61
CA TRP A 7 -11.87 -2.26 -6.93
C TRP A 7 -11.29 -2.95 -5.70
N THR A 8 -10.03 -3.35 -5.75
CA THR A 8 -9.40 -4.14 -4.68
C THR A 8 -8.35 -3.35 -3.90
N GLY A 9 -7.93 -2.18 -4.39
CA GLY A 9 -6.82 -1.40 -3.85
C GLY A 9 -5.49 -2.15 -3.90
N LEU A 10 -5.40 -3.21 -4.73
CA LEU A 10 -4.18 -3.99 -4.88
C LEU A 10 -3.20 -3.26 -5.79
N ALA A 11 -1.97 -3.13 -5.32
CA ALA A 11 -0.91 -2.56 -6.12
C ALA A 11 -0.53 -3.49 -7.29
N SER A 12 -0.41 -2.93 -8.47
CA SER A 12 0.02 -3.61 -9.68
C SER A 12 1.19 -2.87 -10.31
N LEU A 13 2.23 -3.60 -10.68
CA LEU A 13 3.35 -3.04 -11.41
C LEU A 13 3.29 -3.51 -12.87
N GLN A 14 2.93 -2.59 -13.76
CA GLN A 14 2.84 -2.88 -15.17
C GLN A 14 4.02 -2.30 -15.95
N VAL A 15 4.59 -3.12 -16.85
CA VAL A 15 5.52 -2.61 -17.85
C VAL A 15 4.72 -1.87 -18.92
N ALA A 16 4.87 -0.56 -18.99
CA ALA A 16 4.18 0.27 -19.95
C ALA A 16 5.18 1.07 -20.81
N ARG A 17 4.78 1.41 -22.03
CA ARG A 17 5.52 2.33 -22.86
C ARG A 17 5.45 3.72 -22.26
N VAL A 18 6.59 4.38 -22.11
CA VAL A 18 6.66 5.76 -21.62
C VAL A 18 5.98 6.72 -22.60
N SER A 19 5.29 7.74 -22.10
CA SER A 19 4.61 8.76 -22.91
C SER A 19 5.57 9.58 -23.77
N GLN A 20 5.02 10.28 -24.77
CA GLN A 20 5.80 11.24 -25.57
C GLN A 20 6.41 12.35 -24.71
N ALA A 21 5.67 12.88 -23.74
CA ALA A 21 6.15 13.89 -22.79
C ALA A 21 7.35 13.37 -21.97
N SER A 22 7.23 12.16 -21.43
CA SER A 22 8.31 11.49 -20.68
C SER A 22 9.54 11.26 -21.56
N CYS A 23 9.36 10.88 -22.83
CA CYS A 23 10.46 10.76 -23.81
C CYS A 23 11.16 12.09 -24.04
N ARG A 24 10.41 13.18 -24.20
CA ARG A 24 10.96 14.54 -24.36
C ARG A 24 11.71 15.00 -23.13
N GLN A 25 11.13 14.78 -21.94
CA GLN A 25 11.76 15.13 -20.67
C GLN A 25 13.10 14.41 -20.46
N ARG A 26 13.15 13.11 -20.79
CA ARG A 26 14.40 12.32 -20.73
C ARG A 26 15.44 12.83 -21.73
N ALA A 27 15.02 13.15 -22.95
CA ALA A 27 15.91 13.72 -23.98
C ALA A 27 16.49 15.05 -23.55
N GLY A 28 15.70 15.93 -22.91
CA GLY A 28 16.15 17.22 -22.41
C GLY A 28 17.20 17.17 -21.29
N ARG A 29 17.43 15.99 -20.70
CA ARG A 29 18.51 15.82 -19.71
C ARG A 29 19.90 15.79 -20.33
N ALA A 30 20.03 15.43 -21.59
CA ALA A 30 21.32 15.39 -22.29
C ALA A 30 21.93 16.78 -22.56
N ALA A 31 21.13 17.85 -22.53
CA ALA A 31 21.57 19.21 -22.84
C ALA A 31 21.57 20.16 -21.64
N ARG A 32 21.70 19.66 -20.41
CA ARG A 32 21.60 20.51 -19.21
C ARG A 32 22.82 21.40 -18.96
N THR A 33 24.02 20.90 -19.22
CA THR A 33 25.28 21.56 -18.92
C THR A 33 26.09 21.88 -20.17
N GLN A 34 25.87 21.08 -21.22
CA GLN A 34 26.55 21.24 -22.53
C GLN A 34 25.70 20.60 -23.61
N PRO A 35 25.92 20.93 -24.92
CA PRO A 35 25.22 20.23 -26.00
C PRO A 35 25.39 18.74 -25.92
N GLY A 36 24.27 18.00 -26.00
CA GLY A 36 24.24 16.55 -25.87
C GLY A 36 23.51 15.88 -27.04
N ARG A 37 23.78 14.60 -27.25
CA ARG A 37 23.12 13.77 -28.27
C ARG A 37 22.24 12.72 -27.62
N VAL A 38 21.02 12.53 -28.14
CA VAL A 38 20.07 11.51 -27.69
C VAL A 38 19.78 10.57 -28.85
N VAL A 39 19.94 9.27 -28.62
CA VAL A 39 19.56 8.22 -29.55
C VAL A 39 18.34 7.49 -28.97
N ARG A 40 17.28 7.42 -29.76
CA ARG A 40 16.06 6.66 -29.41
C ARG A 40 16.14 5.28 -30.01
N LEU A 41 16.10 4.23 -29.16
CA LEU A 41 16.19 2.83 -29.58
C LEU A 41 14.80 2.25 -29.88
N TYR A 42 13.93 3.02 -30.52
CA TYR A 42 12.61 2.62 -30.98
C TYR A 42 12.22 3.42 -32.24
N PRO A 43 11.39 2.86 -33.15
CA PRO A 43 10.96 3.52 -34.38
C PRO A 43 10.15 4.78 -34.10
N GLU A 44 10.20 5.75 -35.01
CA GLU A 44 9.40 6.97 -34.93
C GLU A 44 7.89 6.69 -34.87
N GLN A 45 7.43 5.71 -35.65
CA GLN A 45 6.03 5.30 -35.62
C GLN A 45 5.59 4.78 -34.25
N ASP A 46 6.47 4.08 -33.50
CA ASP A 46 6.18 3.65 -32.13
C ASP A 46 6.05 4.87 -31.20
N TYR A 47 6.93 5.86 -31.37
CA TYR A 47 6.85 7.11 -30.61
C TYR A 47 5.54 7.88 -30.85
N LEU A 48 5.13 8.01 -32.12
CA LEU A 48 3.92 8.74 -32.50
C LEU A 48 2.63 8.06 -31.97
N ARG A 49 2.65 6.74 -31.79
CA ARG A 49 1.52 5.96 -31.24
C ARG A 49 1.45 5.99 -29.71
N ARG A 50 2.45 6.52 -29.03
CA ARG A 50 2.46 6.62 -27.56
C ARG A 50 1.50 7.70 -27.10
N PRO A 51 0.91 7.54 -25.88
CA PRO A 51 0.09 8.61 -25.31
C PRO A 51 0.91 9.89 -25.20
N ALA A 52 0.27 11.03 -25.38
CA ALA A 52 0.92 12.34 -25.30
C ALA A 52 1.56 12.59 -23.92
N GLN A 53 0.85 12.19 -22.85
CA GLN A 53 1.26 12.31 -21.45
C GLN A 53 1.01 11.02 -20.69
N ASP A 54 1.69 10.83 -19.56
CA ASP A 54 1.39 9.74 -18.62
C ASP A 54 0.11 10.10 -17.85
N ALA A 55 -0.69 9.08 -17.52
CA ALA A 55 -1.88 9.29 -16.69
C ALA A 55 -1.46 9.84 -15.31
N PRO A 56 -2.13 10.89 -14.79
CA PRO A 56 -1.82 11.43 -13.48
C PRO A 56 -2.10 10.42 -12.35
N ASP A 57 -1.45 10.61 -11.21
CA ASP A 57 -1.55 9.69 -10.08
C ASP A 57 -2.99 9.56 -9.56
N ILE A 58 -3.76 10.65 -9.58
CA ILE A 58 -5.14 10.68 -9.10
C ILE A 58 -6.07 9.68 -9.82
N VAL A 59 -5.79 9.33 -11.09
CA VAL A 59 -6.61 8.40 -11.87
C VAL A 59 -6.10 6.95 -11.82
N ARG A 60 -4.94 6.69 -11.21
CA ARG A 60 -4.31 5.37 -11.21
C ARG A 60 -3.89 4.84 -9.84
N ARG A 61 -3.98 5.68 -8.80
CA ARG A 61 -3.59 5.31 -7.44
C ARG A 61 -4.81 5.09 -6.55
N GLU A 62 -4.62 4.34 -5.49
CA GLU A 62 -5.59 4.24 -4.40
C GLU A 62 -5.72 5.59 -3.68
N LEU A 63 -6.93 6.01 -3.34
CA LEU A 63 -7.24 7.39 -2.95
C LEU A 63 -7.60 7.57 -1.47
N SER A 64 -7.54 6.53 -0.64
CA SER A 64 -7.96 6.63 0.77
C SER A 64 -7.09 7.58 1.60
N GLU A 65 -5.78 7.67 1.29
CA GLU A 65 -4.88 8.62 1.95
C GLU A 65 -5.28 10.07 1.58
N THR A 66 -5.58 10.32 0.31
CA THR A 66 -6.03 11.62 -0.16
C THR A 66 -7.38 12.00 0.46
N LEU A 67 -8.34 11.06 0.47
CA LEU A 67 -9.66 11.31 1.07
C LEU A 67 -9.55 11.58 2.58
N LEU A 68 -8.72 10.81 3.28
CA LEU A 68 -8.46 11.02 4.71
C LEU A 68 -7.88 12.42 4.97
N ALA A 69 -6.94 12.88 4.13
CA ALA A 69 -6.35 14.21 4.24
C ALA A 69 -7.39 15.31 3.96
N LEU A 70 -8.22 15.19 2.92
CA LEU A 70 -9.29 16.15 2.61
C LEU A 70 -10.28 16.28 3.78
N ARG A 71 -10.72 15.14 4.32
CA ARG A 71 -11.61 15.10 5.48
C ARG A 71 -10.97 15.71 6.73
N ALA A 72 -9.66 15.51 6.93
CA ALA A 72 -8.94 16.12 8.06
C ALA A 72 -8.80 17.65 7.92
N MET A 73 -8.85 18.17 6.70
CA MET A 73 -8.89 19.61 6.40
C MET A 73 -10.30 20.20 6.54
N GLY A 74 -11.32 19.38 6.82
CA GLY A 74 -12.71 19.82 6.94
C GLY A 74 -13.49 19.82 5.63
N LEU A 75 -12.94 19.21 4.56
CA LEU A 75 -13.64 19.06 3.29
C LEU A 75 -14.51 17.81 3.30
N GLY A 76 -15.64 17.84 2.62
CA GLY A 76 -16.60 16.73 2.51
C GLY A 76 -16.13 15.60 1.60
N GLY A 77 -15.14 15.84 0.75
CA GLY A 77 -14.61 14.82 -0.16
C GLY A 77 -13.95 15.42 -1.39
N PHE A 78 -13.90 14.63 -2.45
CA PHE A 78 -13.29 15.04 -3.71
C PHE A 78 -14.13 16.12 -4.45
N ASP A 79 -15.45 16.12 -4.26
CA ASP A 79 -16.38 17.03 -4.92
C ASP A 79 -16.26 18.49 -4.42
N ASP A 80 -15.64 18.70 -3.27
CA ASP A 80 -15.42 20.04 -2.72
C ASP A 80 -14.26 20.79 -3.36
N LEU A 81 -13.54 20.15 -4.28
CA LEU A 81 -12.39 20.73 -4.97
C LEU A 81 -12.58 20.72 -6.49
N GLU A 82 -12.08 21.76 -7.13
CA GLU A 82 -11.92 21.78 -8.57
C GLU A 82 -10.63 21.08 -8.98
N TRP A 83 -10.74 19.99 -9.71
CA TRP A 83 -9.61 19.15 -10.14
C TRP A 83 -9.25 19.42 -11.60
N LEU A 84 -7.97 19.46 -11.91
CA LEU A 84 -7.50 19.44 -13.30
C LEU A 84 -7.90 18.13 -14.01
N ASP A 85 -7.68 17.01 -13.31
CA ASP A 85 -8.16 15.68 -13.70
C ASP A 85 -8.92 15.13 -12.49
N ALA A 86 -10.23 14.92 -12.64
CA ALA A 86 -11.06 14.43 -11.56
C ALA A 86 -10.72 12.98 -11.21
N PRO A 87 -10.76 12.58 -9.91
CA PRO A 87 -10.63 11.19 -9.52
C PRO A 87 -11.77 10.36 -10.11
N PRO A 88 -11.52 9.11 -10.56
CA PRO A 88 -12.59 8.22 -11.00
C PRO A 88 -13.58 7.93 -9.86
N ASP A 89 -14.89 7.99 -10.15
CA ASP A 89 -15.96 7.76 -9.15
C ASP A 89 -15.78 6.45 -8.38
N GLY A 90 -15.42 5.36 -9.09
CA GLY A 90 -15.17 4.06 -8.49
C GLY A 90 -13.97 4.05 -7.52
N ALA A 91 -12.91 4.81 -7.82
CA ALA A 91 -11.76 4.93 -6.92
C ALA A 91 -12.09 5.80 -5.69
N ALA A 92 -12.85 6.87 -5.88
CA ALA A 92 -13.34 7.71 -4.79
C ALA A 92 -14.27 6.94 -3.84
N ALA A 93 -15.20 6.16 -4.39
CA ALA A 93 -16.10 5.30 -3.62
C ALA A 93 -15.33 4.23 -2.84
N ALA A 94 -14.40 3.52 -3.49
CA ALA A 94 -13.55 2.51 -2.83
C ALA A 94 -12.70 3.10 -1.70
N ALA A 95 -12.18 4.32 -1.86
CA ALA A 95 -11.48 5.04 -0.80
C ALA A 95 -12.38 5.31 0.41
N GLY A 96 -13.62 5.74 0.18
CA GLY A 96 -14.63 5.95 1.22
C GLY A 96 -14.95 4.66 1.97
N GLU A 97 -15.24 3.57 1.23
CA GLU A 97 -15.50 2.26 1.82
C GLU A 97 -14.34 1.76 2.67
N LEU A 98 -13.11 1.96 2.22
CA LEU A 98 -11.94 1.59 3.00
C LEU A 98 -11.87 2.35 4.32
N LEU A 99 -12.08 3.67 4.31
CA LEU A 99 -12.06 4.47 5.54
C LEU A 99 -13.18 4.07 6.51
N VAL A 100 -14.35 3.68 6.01
CA VAL A 100 -15.44 3.12 6.84
C VAL A 100 -14.99 1.78 7.45
N ARG A 101 -14.45 0.87 6.65
CA ARG A 101 -13.93 -0.44 7.15
C ARG A 101 -12.83 -0.30 8.18
N LEU A 102 -11.99 0.73 8.07
CA LEU A 102 -10.96 1.05 9.06
C LEU A 102 -11.53 1.74 10.31
N GLY A 103 -12.84 2.01 10.35
CA GLY A 103 -13.49 2.71 11.43
C GLY A 103 -13.04 4.16 11.57
N ALA A 104 -12.62 4.80 10.47
CA ALA A 104 -12.17 6.19 10.42
C ALA A 104 -13.31 7.18 10.20
N ILE A 105 -14.37 6.73 9.50
CA ILE A 105 -15.57 7.52 9.17
C ILE A 105 -16.74 6.93 9.96
N GLY A 106 -17.54 7.81 10.58
CA GLY A 106 -18.77 7.46 11.26
C GLY A 106 -19.98 7.44 10.32
N ASP A 107 -21.16 7.09 10.84
CA ASP A 107 -22.42 6.97 10.11
C ASP A 107 -22.83 8.26 9.39
N GLY A 108 -22.39 9.43 9.87
CA GLY A 108 -22.62 10.73 9.23
C GLY A 108 -21.66 11.08 8.09
N GLY A 109 -20.73 10.19 7.75
CA GLY A 109 -19.73 10.43 6.69
C GLY A 109 -18.52 11.27 7.14
N ASP A 110 -18.50 11.80 8.36
CA ASP A 110 -17.42 12.61 8.89
C ASP A 110 -16.35 11.78 9.61
N LEU A 111 -15.13 12.35 9.74
CA LEU A 111 -14.07 11.73 10.53
C LEU A 111 -14.47 11.67 12.00
N ASN A 112 -14.47 10.47 12.55
CA ASN A 112 -14.60 10.25 13.97
C ASN A 112 -13.25 10.42 14.70
N ALA A 113 -13.18 10.09 16.01
CA ALA A 113 -11.95 10.20 16.79
C ALA A 113 -10.82 9.33 16.23
N THR A 114 -11.14 8.11 15.73
CA THR A 114 -10.16 7.23 15.09
C THR A 114 -9.65 7.84 13.79
N GLY A 115 -10.52 8.34 12.92
CA GLY A 115 -10.11 8.97 11.66
C GLY A 115 -9.19 10.17 11.87
N ARG A 116 -9.53 11.05 12.82
CA ARG A 116 -8.64 12.16 13.21
C ARG A 116 -7.29 11.70 13.75
N GLU A 117 -7.26 10.56 14.40
CA GLU A 117 -6.02 9.97 14.88
C GLU A 117 -5.19 9.40 13.73
N LEU A 118 -5.81 8.68 12.79
CA LEU A 118 -5.14 8.14 11.59
C LEU A 118 -4.48 9.25 10.77
N ALA A 119 -5.16 10.38 10.58
CA ALA A 119 -4.67 11.52 9.81
C ALA A 119 -3.39 12.18 10.37
N ARG A 120 -2.99 11.86 11.61
CA ARG A 120 -1.73 12.37 12.20
C ARG A 120 -0.49 11.61 11.77
N TYR A 121 -0.66 10.42 11.19
CA TYR A 121 0.46 9.60 10.76
C TYR A 121 0.77 9.84 9.28
N PRO A 122 2.04 10.03 8.91
CA PRO A 122 2.46 10.09 7.51
C PRO A 122 2.53 8.67 6.91
N LEU A 123 1.40 7.98 6.92
CA LEU A 123 1.25 6.59 6.52
C LEU A 123 -0.07 6.40 5.77
N HIS A 124 -0.08 5.42 4.88
CA HIS A 124 -1.32 4.92 4.33
C HIS A 124 -2.33 4.58 5.46
N PRO A 125 -3.64 4.87 5.32
CA PRO A 125 -4.64 4.71 6.38
C PRO A 125 -4.65 3.33 7.05
N ARG A 126 -4.40 2.25 6.31
CA ARG A 126 -4.27 0.89 6.86
C ARG A 126 -3.13 0.79 7.86
N LEU A 127 -1.95 1.33 7.50
CA LEU A 127 -0.77 1.27 8.37
C LEU A 127 -0.92 2.19 9.59
N ALA A 128 -1.55 3.35 9.42
CA ALA A 128 -1.93 4.21 10.54
C ALA A 128 -2.90 3.48 11.48
N ARG A 129 -3.90 2.74 10.94
CA ARG A 129 -4.85 1.95 11.72
C ARG A 129 -4.16 0.83 12.52
N LEU A 130 -3.19 0.15 11.91
CA LEU A 130 -2.36 -0.85 12.58
C LEU A 130 -1.64 -0.24 13.79
N VAL A 131 -0.96 0.89 13.60
CA VAL A 131 -0.21 1.56 14.70
C VAL A 131 -1.14 2.02 15.82
N VAL A 132 -2.31 2.59 15.48
CA VAL A 132 -3.31 3.02 16.46
C VAL A 132 -3.84 1.84 17.25
N GLU A 133 -4.15 0.72 16.61
CA GLU A 133 -4.64 -0.48 17.30
C GLU A 133 -3.55 -1.12 18.17
N ALA A 134 -2.33 -1.24 17.66
CA ALA A 134 -1.19 -1.74 18.41
C ALA A 134 -0.92 -0.89 19.67
N ARG A 135 -1.06 0.44 19.58
CA ARG A 135 -0.98 1.32 20.74
C ARG A 135 -2.07 1.03 21.77
N ARG A 136 -3.32 0.84 21.34
CA ARG A 136 -4.44 0.50 22.21
C ARG A 136 -4.24 -0.81 22.96
N ARG A 137 -3.51 -1.74 22.33
CA ARG A 137 -3.18 -3.06 22.87
C ARG A 137 -1.85 -3.12 23.63
N GLY A 138 -1.16 -1.99 23.82
CA GLY A 138 0.14 -1.94 24.52
C GLY A 138 1.32 -2.42 23.68
N ALA A 139 1.15 -2.65 22.39
CA ALA A 139 2.14 -3.20 21.46
C ALA A 139 2.69 -2.14 20.48
N LEU A 140 2.75 -0.87 20.88
CA LEU A 140 3.06 0.26 20.01
C LEU A 140 4.36 0.10 19.23
N ASP A 141 5.43 -0.34 19.89
CA ASP A 141 6.75 -0.47 19.23
C ASP A 141 6.70 -1.51 18.10
N GLY A 142 6.13 -2.70 18.37
CA GLY A 142 5.93 -3.75 17.36
C GLY A 142 5.03 -3.27 16.21
N GLY A 143 3.95 -2.54 16.53
CA GLY A 143 3.09 -1.94 15.50
C GLY A 143 3.83 -0.94 14.61
N CYS A 144 4.68 -0.09 15.18
CA CYS A 144 5.52 0.83 14.40
C CYS A 144 6.54 0.08 13.52
N ARG A 145 7.12 -1.02 14.01
CA ARG A 145 8.04 -1.88 13.25
C ARG A 145 7.34 -2.50 12.04
N ILE A 146 6.19 -3.14 12.26
CA ILE A 146 5.39 -3.75 11.18
C ILE A 146 4.95 -2.70 10.17
N ALA A 147 4.47 -1.54 10.60
CA ALA A 147 4.08 -0.46 9.71
C ALA A 147 5.26 0.05 8.86
N ALA A 148 6.46 0.15 9.44
CA ALA A 148 7.67 0.56 8.72
C ALA A 148 8.09 -0.46 7.66
N VAL A 149 8.07 -1.75 8.00
CA VAL A 149 8.40 -2.85 7.11
C VAL A 149 7.46 -2.88 5.90
N LEU A 150 6.15 -2.79 6.15
CA LEU A 150 5.13 -2.74 5.10
C LEU A 150 5.24 -1.47 4.23
N SER A 151 5.44 -0.31 4.85
CA SER A 151 5.57 0.96 4.13
C SER A 151 6.81 1.00 3.23
N ALA A 152 7.90 0.37 3.65
CA ALA A 152 9.14 0.28 2.89
C ALA A 152 9.13 -0.84 1.83
N GLY A 153 8.14 -1.74 1.86
CA GLY A 153 8.05 -2.88 0.97
C GLY A 153 9.12 -3.94 1.23
N GLU A 154 9.54 -4.09 2.48
CA GLU A 154 10.47 -5.16 2.87
C GLU A 154 9.82 -6.52 2.65
N ARG A 155 10.62 -7.48 2.22
CA ARG A 155 10.17 -8.85 1.95
C ARG A 155 11.15 -9.84 2.54
N LEU A 156 10.64 -11.03 2.86
CA LEU A 156 11.49 -12.13 3.27
C LEU A 156 12.50 -12.45 2.15
N PRO A 157 13.78 -12.68 2.50
CA PRO A 157 14.78 -13.11 1.55
C PRO A 157 14.36 -14.42 0.87
N SER A 158 14.75 -14.61 -0.38
CA SER A 158 14.57 -15.91 -1.05
C SER A 158 15.32 -17.00 -0.30
N GLY A 159 14.62 -18.09 0.00
CA GLY A 159 15.18 -19.22 0.75
C GLY A 159 14.11 -19.97 1.53
N SER A 160 14.53 -21.00 2.25
CA SER A 160 13.67 -21.74 3.17
C SER A 160 13.77 -21.10 4.55
N HIS A 161 12.62 -20.71 5.08
CA HIS A 161 12.48 -20.21 6.45
C HIS A 161 11.79 -21.27 7.33
N PRO A 162 12.07 -21.31 8.62
CA PRO A 162 11.33 -22.16 9.54
C PRO A 162 9.85 -21.72 9.56
N THR A 163 8.95 -22.68 9.73
CA THR A 163 7.51 -22.40 9.86
C THR A 163 7.27 -21.48 11.06
N GLY A 164 6.44 -20.47 10.87
CA GLY A 164 6.11 -19.46 11.87
C GLY A 164 4.68 -18.95 11.72
N GLU A 165 4.24 -18.16 12.68
CA GLU A 165 2.88 -17.62 12.72
C GLU A 165 2.66 -16.43 11.77
N SER A 166 3.72 -15.68 11.44
CA SER A 166 3.59 -14.47 10.64
C SER A 166 4.90 -14.04 9.99
N ASP A 167 4.84 -13.78 8.68
CA ASP A 167 5.93 -13.16 7.92
C ASP A 167 6.28 -11.77 8.47
N LEU A 168 5.28 -11.03 8.95
CA LEU A 168 5.46 -9.67 9.46
C LEU A 168 6.17 -9.63 10.81
N LEU A 169 5.92 -10.60 11.69
CA LEU A 169 6.63 -10.71 12.97
C LEU A 169 8.12 -11.00 12.71
N LEU A 170 8.40 -11.93 11.79
CA LEU A 170 9.78 -12.23 11.42
C LEU A 170 10.49 -11.02 10.78
N LEU A 171 9.83 -10.32 9.86
CA LEU A 171 10.38 -9.11 9.23
C LEU A 171 10.59 -7.97 10.23
N ALA A 172 9.69 -7.81 11.20
CA ALA A 172 9.81 -6.77 12.22
C ALA A 172 11.05 -6.95 13.12
N GLU A 173 11.54 -8.17 13.26
CA GLU A 173 12.72 -8.51 14.06
C GLU A 173 14.01 -8.63 13.23
N SER A 174 13.90 -8.62 11.89
CA SER A 174 15.05 -8.76 11.00
C SER A 174 15.91 -7.49 10.92
N GLU A 175 17.05 -7.58 10.26
CA GLU A 175 17.86 -6.41 9.90
C GLU A 175 17.21 -5.64 8.75
N TRP A 176 16.97 -4.34 8.96
CA TRP A 176 16.28 -3.49 8.00
C TRP A 176 17.22 -2.65 7.16
N GLN A 177 16.77 -2.34 5.96
CA GLN A 177 17.40 -1.32 5.11
C GLN A 177 17.38 0.06 5.81
N PRO A 178 18.32 0.96 5.48
CA PRO A 178 18.35 2.32 6.05
C PRO A 178 17.06 3.12 5.81
N SER A 179 16.39 2.88 4.68
CA SER A 179 15.07 3.45 4.36
C SER A 179 14.01 3.07 5.38
N THR A 180 13.89 1.79 5.71
CA THR A 180 12.94 1.23 6.67
C THR A 180 13.17 1.78 8.07
N ARG A 181 14.44 1.89 8.48
CA ARG A 181 14.81 2.51 9.77
C ARG A 181 14.34 3.97 9.86
N ARG A 182 14.45 4.74 8.77
CA ARG A 182 13.95 6.12 8.72
C ARG A 182 12.44 6.19 8.87
N VAL A 183 11.71 5.32 8.14
CA VAL A 183 10.25 5.23 8.26
C VAL A 183 9.85 4.88 9.69
N TYR A 184 10.48 3.87 10.29
CA TYR A 184 10.24 3.50 11.69
C TYR A 184 10.42 4.70 12.64
N GLN A 185 11.53 5.42 12.52
CA GLN A 185 11.80 6.59 13.36
C GLN A 185 10.72 7.67 13.20
N GLN A 186 10.31 7.95 11.97
CA GLN A 186 9.26 8.93 11.66
C GLN A 186 7.91 8.51 12.25
N VAL A 187 7.52 7.27 12.06
CA VAL A 187 6.27 6.71 12.61
C VAL A 187 6.30 6.74 14.14
N ARG A 188 7.41 6.34 14.72
CA ARG A 188 7.60 6.30 16.18
C ARG A 188 7.53 7.69 16.82
N GLN A 189 8.07 8.72 16.15
CA GLN A 189 7.96 10.12 16.56
C GLN A 189 6.51 10.60 16.50
N SER A 190 5.77 10.26 15.42
CA SER A 190 4.37 10.65 15.25
C SER A 190 3.46 9.98 16.28
N ALA A 191 3.78 8.78 16.70
CA ALA A 191 2.97 7.97 17.62
C ALA A 191 2.89 8.48 19.06
N ARG A 192 3.73 9.43 19.49
CA ARG A 192 3.78 10.03 20.83
C ARG A 192 3.32 9.09 21.93
N GLY A 193 4.19 8.35 22.58
CA GLY A 193 3.81 7.45 23.67
C GLY A 193 4.93 6.51 24.13
N GLY A 194 4.81 6.00 25.35
CA GLY A 194 5.74 5.03 25.93
C GLY A 194 5.66 3.69 25.20
N GLY A 195 6.79 3.08 24.87
CA GLY A 195 6.85 1.72 24.38
C GLY A 195 6.78 0.74 25.54
N GLY A 196 5.79 -0.15 25.51
CA GLY A 196 5.85 -1.38 26.27
C GLY A 196 7.00 -2.27 25.72
N ARG A 197 7.80 -2.85 26.59
CA ARG A 197 9.01 -3.58 26.21
C ARG A 197 8.78 -5.02 25.72
N HIS A 198 7.59 -5.57 25.88
CA HIS A 198 7.19 -6.88 25.37
C HIS A 198 5.77 -6.74 24.78
N ALA A 199 5.70 -6.71 23.47
CA ALA A 199 4.43 -6.86 22.78
C ALA A 199 4.06 -8.35 22.76
N ASP A 200 2.84 -8.66 23.16
CA ASP A 200 2.20 -9.92 22.87
C ASP A 200 2.02 -10.03 21.35
N ASP A 201 2.54 -11.08 20.72
CA ASP A 201 2.40 -11.34 19.29
C ASP A 201 0.94 -11.38 18.86
N GLY A 202 0.05 -11.92 19.70
CA GLY A 202 -1.39 -11.89 19.50
C GLY A 202 -1.96 -10.48 19.37
N ALA A 203 -1.47 -9.52 20.16
CA ALA A 203 -1.86 -8.12 20.05
C ALA A 203 -1.43 -7.50 18.71
N LEU A 204 -0.27 -7.88 18.18
CA LEU A 204 0.22 -7.45 16.87
C LEU A 204 -0.58 -8.08 15.74
N LEU A 205 -0.84 -9.38 15.79
CA LEU A 205 -1.65 -10.08 14.78
C LEU A 205 -3.07 -9.52 14.69
N ILE A 206 -3.72 -9.23 15.83
CA ILE A 206 -5.04 -8.57 15.84
C ILE A 206 -4.95 -7.15 15.26
N SER A 207 -3.86 -6.43 15.50
CA SER A 207 -3.66 -5.09 14.94
C SER A 207 -3.52 -5.14 13.41
N VAL A 208 -2.84 -6.15 12.88
CA VAL A 208 -2.76 -6.42 11.43
C VAL A 208 -4.14 -6.74 10.88
N LEU A 209 -4.90 -7.66 11.51
CA LEU A 209 -6.27 -7.98 11.07
C LEU A 209 -7.17 -6.74 11.05
N THR A 210 -7.08 -5.88 12.06
CA THR A 210 -7.87 -4.64 12.15
C THR A 210 -7.54 -3.65 11.01
N ALA A 211 -6.31 -3.66 10.52
CA ALA A 211 -5.86 -2.81 9.40
C ALA A 211 -6.20 -3.39 8.03
N PHE A 212 -6.36 -4.71 7.94
CA PHE A 212 -6.61 -5.44 6.69
C PHE A 212 -7.82 -6.39 6.80
N PRO A 213 -9.01 -5.91 7.25
CA PRO A 213 -10.15 -6.79 7.52
C PRO A 213 -10.74 -7.42 6.25
N ASP A 214 -10.54 -6.77 5.11
CA ASP A 214 -10.96 -7.22 3.77
C ASP A 214 -9.98 -8.19 3.12
N ARG A 215 -8.82 -8.43 3.74
CA ARG A 215 -7.76 -9.30 3.19
C ARG A 215 -7.62 -10.62 3.94
N VAL A 216 -8.66 -11.01 4.64
CA VAL A 216 -8.73 -12.36 5.19
C VAL A 216 -8.80 -13.37 4.05
N ALA A 217 -8.00 -14.41 4.15
CA ALA A 217 -7.96 -15.49 3.19
C ALA A 217 -8.10 -16.84 3.90
N ARG A 218 -8.77 -17.79 3.24
CA ARG A 218 -8.88 -19.17 3.68
C ARG A 218 -8.02 -20.06 2.79
N ARG A 219 -7.21 -20.90 3.40
CA ARG A 219 -6.43 -21.94 2.69
C ARG A 219 -7.37 -22.99 2.10
N ARG A 220 -7.14 -23.40 0.87
CA ARG A 220 -7.88 -24.46 0.19
C ARG A 220 -7.05 -25.74 0.13
N GLN A 221 -6.13 -25.81 -0.81
CA GLN A 221 -5.27 -26.96 -1.01
C GLN A 221 -3.83 -26.47 -1.22
N GLY A 222 -2.88 -27.00 -0.45
CA GLY A 222 -1.50 -26.56 -0.52
C GLY A 222 -1.34 -25.06 -0.24
N ASP A 223 -0.80 -24.33 -1.19
CA ASP A 223 -0.57 -22.89 -1.11
C ASP A 223 -1.71 -22.03 -1.71
N GLU A 224 -2.81 -22.67 -2.18
CA GLU A 224 -3.95 -21.93 -2.72
C GLU A 224 -4.79 -21.29 -1.62
N LEU A 225 -5.16 -20.04 -1.83
CA LEU A 225 -5.93 -19.22 -0.92
C LEU A 225 -7.18 -18.69 -1.60
N LEU A 226 -8.31 -18.67 -0.88
CA LEU A 226 -9.53 -17.98 -1.27
C LEU A 226 -9.65 -16.69 -0.46
N LEU A 227 -9.69 -15.54 -1.13
CA LEU A 227 -9.81 -14.24 -0.49
C LEU A 227 -11.27 -13.95 -0.10
N ALA A 228 -11.50 -13.38 1.07
CA ALA A 228 -12.83 -12.99 1.54
C ALA A 228 -13.49 -11.93 0.63
N ALA A 229 -12.70 -11.06 0.02
CA ALA A 229 -13.17 -10.07 -0.96
C ALA A 229 -13.44 -10.65 -2.36
N GLY A 230 -13.28 -11.97 -2.52
CA GLY A 230 -13.38 -12.68 -3.80
C GLY A 230 -12.05 -12.87 -4.51
N GLY A 231 -11.99 -13.90 -5.36
CA GLY A 231 -10.78 -14.28 -6.07
C GLY A 231 -9.90 -15.27 -5.32
N SER A 232 -8.88 -15.78 -6.02
CA SER A 232 -7.90 -16.73 -5.50
C SER A 232 -6.51 -16.13 -5.55
N ALA A 233 -5.66 -16.55 -4.62
CA ALA A 233 -4.25 -16.19 -4.57
C ALA A 233 -3.41 -17.44 -4.29
N VAL A 234 -2.12 -17.33 -4.48
CA VAL A 234 -1.14 -18.37 -4.12
C VAL A 234 -0.19 -17.79 -3.10
N LEU A 235 -0.01 -18.50 -2.00
CA LEU A 235 0.93 -18.09 -0.95
C LEU A 235 2.36 -18.07 -1.50
N ALA A 236 3.11 -17.03 -1.15
CA ALA A 236 4.50 -16.92 -1.54
C ALA A 236 5.34 -18.10 -0.98
N ARG A 237 6.33 -18.54 -1.76
CA ARG A 237 7.22 -19.65 -1.35
C ARG A 237 8.04 -19.31 -0.12
N GLU A 238 8.36 -18.05 0.04
CA GLU A 238 9.13 -17.49 1.14
C GLU A 238 8.35 -17.35 2.44
N SER A 239 7.00 -17.43 2.38
CA SER A 239 6.16 -17.28 3.57
C SER A 239 6.47 -18.36 4.61
N VAL A 240 6.48 -17.96 5.88
CA VAL A 240 6.64 -18.88 7.01
C VAL A 240 5.31 -19.50 7.47
N VAL A 241 4.17 -18.94 7.01
CA VAL A 241 2.82 -19.37 7.40
C VAL A 241 2.41 -20.59 6.58
N ARG A 242 2.57 -21.79 7.12
CA ARG A 242 2.37 -23.05 6.35
C ARG A 242 1.15 -23.88 6.77
N SER A 243 0.69 -23.77 7.99
CA SER A 243 -0.28 -24.68 8.59
C SER A 243 -1.66 -24.09 8.86
N ASP A 244 -1.78 -22.76 8.89
CA ASP A 244 -3.03 -22.11 9.30
C ASP A 244 -4.08 -22.12 8.19
N ASP A 245 -5.33 -22.41 8.56
CA ASP A 245 -6.48 -22.40 7.66
C ASP A 245 -6.89 -21.00 7.24
N PHE A 246 -6.71 -20.02 8.13
CA PHE A 246 -7.02 -18.62 7.90
C PHE A 246 -5.78 -17.76 8.09
N LEU A 247 -5.62 -16.79 7.21
CA LEU A 247 -4.51 -15.83 7.26
C LEU A 247 -4.96 -14.46 6.75
N VAL A 248 -4.16 -13.44 6.99
CA VAL A 248 -4.36 -12.09 6.44
C VAL A 248 -3.30 -11.84 5.37
N ALA A 249 -3.72 -11.73 4.11
CA ALA A 249 -2.84 -11.48 2.97
C ALA A 249 -2.56 -9.98 2.84
N VAL A 250 -1.53 -9.48 3.51
CA VAL A 250 -1.22 -8.03 3.60
C VAL A 250 -0.59 -7.48 2.32
N ASP A 251 0.24 -8.28 1.66
CA ASP A 251 0.87 -7.95 0.38
C ASP A 251 0.38 -8.94 -0.68
N ILE A 252 -0.34 -8.43 -1.67
CA ILE A 252 -0.91 -9.22 -2.75
C ILE A 252 -0.48 -8.58 -4.06
N GLU A 253 0.20 -9.34 -4.92
CA GLU A 253 0.55 -8.93 -6.26
C GLU A 253 -0.38 -9.56 -7.29
N GLU A 254 -1.02 -8.74 -8.12
CA GLU A 254 -1.75 -9.23 -9.28
C GLU A 254 -0.73 -9.59 -10.38
N ARG A 255 -0.57 -10.88 -10.66
CA ARG A 255 0.17 -11.35 -11.84
C ARG A 255 -0.83 -11.56 -12.97
N ARG A 256 -0.80 -10.69 -13.96
CA ARG A 256 -1.43 -11.02 -15.24
C ARG A 256 -0.57 -12.09 -15.90
N GLU A 257 -1.06 -13.32 -15.94
CA GLU A 257 -0.55 -14.28 -16.91
C GLU A 257 -0.66 -13.63 -18.29
N ARG A 258 0.45 -13.56 -19.00
CA ARG A 258 0.44 -13.14 -20.40
C ARG A 258 -0.47 -14.14 -21.09
N GLY A 259 -1.68 -13.70 -21.41
CA GLY A 259 -2.69 -14.54 -22.04
C GLY A 259 -2.12 -15.26 -23.24
N LEU A 260 -2.40 -16.54 -23.29
CA LEU A 260 -2.49 -17.27 -24.52
C LEU A 260 -3.45 -16.55 -25.47
N PRO A 261 -3.16 -16.54 -26.76
CA PRO A 261 -3.86 -15.78 -27.78
C PRO A 261 -5.35 -16.07 -27.84
#